data_375a9914390608c62e76386414d3ba41
#
_entry.id   375a9914390608c62e76386414d3ba41
#
_cell.length_a   1.000
_cell.length_b   1.000
_cell.length_c   1.000
_cell.angle_alpha   90.00
_cell.angle_beta   90.00
_cell.angle_gamma   90.00
#
_symmetry.space_group_name_H-M   'P 1'
#
loop_
_entity.id
_entity.type
_entity.pdbx_description
1 polymer ?
#
loop_
_entity_poly.entity_id
_entity_poly.type
_entity_poly.pdbx_seq_one_letter_code
_entity_poly.pdbx_strand_id
1 'polypeptide(L)'
;MEQSLSELHPNPGWGGATPQTTDMVGKHCILELYECDPSRLDDEAFLRTSITTAAKSAGATLLNLITHPFEPQGVTGLALLAESHISIHTWPESGYAAVDVFTCGDHTMPERACAVLSEALQSKRQSLRSFLRETPAAVATDQRQPTGQSC
;
A
#
# COMPACT_ATOMS: atom_id res chain seq x y z
N MET A 1 35.48 -16.44 42.11
CA MET A 1 34.09 -16.77 42.47
C MET A 1 33.28 -16.69 41.20
N GLU A 2 33.17 -17.84 40.53
CA GLU A 2 32.32 -18.02 39.39
C GLU A 2 30.87 -18.15 39.88
N GLN A 3 29.99 -17.28 39.40
CA GLN A 3 28.56 -17.53 39.53
C GLN A 3 28.02 -18.02 38.19
N SER A 4 27.62 -19.24 38.22
CA SER A 4 26.98 -20.07 37.23
C SER A 4 25.75 -19.39 36.59
N LEU A 5 25.80 -19.24 35.25
CA LEU A 5 24.66 -18.98 34.39
C LEU A 5 23.95 -20.29 34.07
N SER A 6 23.19 -20.81 35.00
CA SER A 6 22.30 -21.93 34.76
C SER A 6 21.00 -21.74 35.55
N GLU A 7 19.99 -21.20 34.88
CA GLU A 7 18.56 -21.46 35.14
C GLU A 7 17.72 -20.47 34.31
N LEU A 8 17.79 -20.62 33.00
CA LEU A 8 16.69 -20.18 32.15
C LEU A 8 15.66 -21.31 32.14
N HIS A 9 14.65 -21.17 32.98
CA HIS A 9 13.49 -22.05 32.92
C HIS A 9 12.83 -21.99 31.54
N PRO A 10 12.56 -23.12 30.90
CA PRO A 10 11.77 -23.10 29.67
C PRO A 10 10.35 -22.67 30.04
N ASN A 11 9.91 -21.62 29.36
CA ASN A 11 8.56 -21.10 29.46
C ASN A 11 7.55 -22.20 29.00
N PRO A 12 6.69 -22.76 29.86
CA PRO A 12 5.75 -23.76 29.44
C PRO A 12 4.53 -23.09 28.82
N GLY A 13 4.32 -23.29 27.54
CA GLY A 13 2.99 -23.15 26.99
C GLY A 13 2.75 -22.10 25.93
N TRP A 14 3.57 -22.08 24.90
CA TRP A 14 3.04 -21.70 23.61
C TRP A 14 2.59 -22.99 22.92
N GLY A 15 1.31 -23.31 23.12
CA GLY A 15 0.67 -24.39 22.39
C GLY A 15 0.94 -24.19 20.92
N GLY A 16 1.54 -25.20 20.27
CA GLY A 16 1.95 -25.19 18.91
C GLY A 16 0.77 -25.01 17.94
N ALA A 17 0.38 -23.76 17.73
CA ALA A 17 -0.21 -23.38 16.47
C ALA A 17 0.97 -23.34 15.48
N THR A 18 1.06 -24.32 14.59
CA THR A 18 1.86 -24.19 13.39
C THR A 18 1.55 -22.81 12.80
N PRO A 19 2.55 -21.96 12.54
CA PRO A 19 2.27 -20.71 11.86
C PRO A 19 1.57 -21.07 10.56
N GLN A 20 0.29 -20.71 10.49
CA GLN A 20 -0.43 -20.75 9.23
C GLN A 20 0.30 -19.75 8.34
N THR A 21 1.05 -20.26 7.38
CA THR A 21 1.57 -19.43 6.30
C THR A 21 0.35 -18.95 5.54
N THR A 22 -0.16 -17.78 5.92
CA THR A 22 -1.16 -17.09 5.13
C THR A 22 -0.47 -16.69 3.83
N ASP A 23 -0.87 -17.32 2.74
CA ASP A 23 -0.46 -16.93 1.40
C ASP A 23 -1.01 -15.51 1.16
N MET A 24 -0.19 -14.52 1.49
CA MET A 24 -0.55 -13.13 1.30
C MET A 24 -0.20 -12.71 -0.12
N VAL A 25 -1.23 -12.38 -0.88
CA VAL A 25 -1.08 -11.71 -2.17
C VAL A 25 -1.43 -10.24 -1.99
N GLY A 26 -0.46 -9.39 -2.23
CA GLY A 26 -0.63 -7.95 -2.26
C GLY A 26 -0.69 -7.45 -3.70
N LYS A 27 -1.45 -6.39 -3.95
CA LYS A 27 -1.47 -5.67 -5.21
C LYS A 27 -0.92 -4.27 -5.01
N HIS A 28 0.05 -3.91 -5.82
CA HIS A 28 0.73 -2.63 -5.78
C HIS A 28 0.44 -1.85 -7.06
N CYS A 29 -0.18 -0.68 -6.92
CA CYS A 29 -0.43 0.26 -8.00
C CYS A 29 0.52 1.44 -7.89
N ILE A 30 1.22 1.74 -8.96
CA ILE A 30 2.02 2.96 -9.12
C ILE A 30 1.31 3.84 -10.13
N LEU A 31 0.91 5.03 -9.70
CA LEU A 31 0.09 5.95 -10.47
C LEU A 31 0.80 7.29 -10.62
N GLU A 32 0.98 7.70 -11.87
CA GLU A 32 1.46 9.02 -12.23
C GLU A 32 0.29 9.86 -12.73
N LEU A 33 0.03 11.00 -12.10
CA LEU A 33 -1.02 11.92 -12.49
C LEU A 33 -0.43 13.19 -13.07
N TYR A 34 -0.86 13.55 -14.27
CA TYR A 34 -0.36 14.71 -15.01
C TYR A 34 -1.50 15.69 -15.31
N GLU A 35 -1.14 16.95 -15.49
CA GLU A 35 -2.08 18.01 -15.80
C GLU A 35 -3.23 18.09 -14.77
N CYS A 36 -2.88 17.91 -13.50
CA CYS A 36 -3.77 18.09 -12.37
C CYS A 36 -4.05 19.56 -12.09
N ASP A 37 -5.14 19.83 -11.36
CA ASP A 37 -5.42 21.15 -10.84
C ASP A 37 -4.36 21.57 -9.79
N PRO A 38 -3.52 22.60 -10.05
CA PRO A 38 -2.47 23.00 -9.13
C PRO A 38 -2.97 23.43 -7.76
N SER A 39 -4.16 24.04 -7.68
CA SER A 39 -4.73 24.49 -6.41
C SER A 39 -5.12 23.31 -5.51
N ARG A 40 -5.58 22.22 -6.08
CA ARG A 40 -5.88 20.99 -5.35
C ARG A 40 -4.62 20.27 -4.91
N LEU A 41 -3.58 20.30 -5.73
CA LEU A 41 -2.28 19.71 -5.39
C LEU A 41 -1.59 20.38 -4.20
N ASP A 42 -1.93 21.65 -3.93
CA ASP A 42 -1.35 22.44 -2.83
C ASP A 42 -2.28 22.57 -1.62
N ASP A 43 -3.43 21.96 -1.67
CA ASP A 43 -4.43 22.00 -0.59
C ASP A 43 -4.32 20.77 0.30
N GLU A 44 -3.64 20.92 1.43
CA GLU A 44 -3.42 19.83 2.38
C GLU A 44 -4.74 19.24 2.90
N ALA A 45 -5.72 20.07 3.23
CA ALA A 45 -7.02 19.60 3.75
C ALA A 45 -7.79 18.82 2.69
N PHE A 46 -7.77 19.29 1.45
CA PHE A 46 -8.38 18.59 0.31
C PHE A 46 -7.70 17.25 0.05
N LEU A 47 -6.38 17.20 0.09
CA LEU A 47 -5.62 15.96 -0.10
C LEU A 47 -5.89 14.95 1.02
N ARG A 48 -5.99 15.37 2.27
CA ARG A 48 -6.36 14.50 3.39
C ARG A 48 -7.73 13.87 3.17
N THR A 49 -8.71 14.66 2.76
CA THR A 49 -10.05 14.16 2.43
C THR A 49 -10.03 13.19 1.25
N SER A 50 -9.28 13.52 0.20
CA SER A 50 -9.16 12.69 -1.00
C SER A 50 -8.51 11.34 -0.71
N ILE A 51 -7.45 11.31 0.08
CA ILE A 51 -6.77 10.08 0.51
C ILE A 51 -7.71 9.21 1.36
N THR A 52 -8.44 9.82 2.29
CA THR A 52 -9.42 9.11 3.12
C THR A 52 -10.52 8.48 2.28
N THR A 53 -11.05 9.22 1.31
CA THR A 53 -12.07 8.71 0.36
C THR A 53 -11.51 7.60 -0.51
N ALA A 54 -10.28 7.74 -0.99
CA ALA A 54 -9.59 6.73 -1.78
C ALA A 54 -9.43 5.41 -1.00
N ALA A 55 -8.99 5.48 0.24
CA ALA A 55 -8.85 4.31 1.10
C ALA A 55 -10.19 3.59 1.30
N LYS A 56 -11.26 4.33 1.57
CA LYS A 56 -12.62 3.78 1.69
C LYS A 56 -13.08 3.10 0.39
N SER A 57 -12.89 3.74 -0.75
CA SER A 57 -13.29 3.21 -2.06
C SER A 57 -12.56 1.93 -2.41
N ALA A 58 -11.33 1.77 -1.96
CA ALA A 58 -10.55 0.56 -2.12
C ALA A 58 -10.97 -0.57 -1.17
N GLY A 59 -11.89 -0.33 -0.24
CA GLY A 59 -12.26 -1.30 0.79
C GLY A 59 -11.20 -1.48 1.87
N ALA A 60 -10.29 -0.52 2.00
CA ALA A 60 -9.22 -0.55 2.97
C ALA A 60 -9.61 0.17 4.28
N THR A 61 -8.94 -0.20 5.35
CA THR A 61 -9.13 0.38 6.68
C THR A 61 -8.02 1.38 6.97
N LEU A 62 -8.37 2.66 7.05
CA LEU A 62 -7.43 3.73 7.39
C LEU A 62 -7.11 3.70 8.88
N LEU A 63 -5.85 3.50 9.23
CA LEU A 63 -5.36 3.49 10.61
C LEU A 63 -4.79 4.84 11.02
N ASN A 64 -4.04 5.49 10.12
CA ASN A 64 -3.43 6.79 10.37
C ASN A 64 -3.19 7.52 9.05
N LEU A 65 -3.18 8.84 9.10
CA LEU A 65 -2.90 9.70 7.95
C LEU A 65 -1.99 10.85 8.40
N ILE A 66 -0.82 10.92 7.80
CA ILE A 66 0.17 11.96 8.04
C ILE A 66 0.33 12.77 6.76
N THR A 67 0.32 14.08 6.90
CA THR A 67 0.58 15.00 5.79
C THR A 67 1.64 16.02 6.19
N HIS A 68 2.39 16.47 5.20
CA HIS A 68 3.39 17.51 5.36
C HIS A 68 3.32 18.49 4.18
N PRO A 69 2.92 19.73 4.40
CA PRO A 69 3.01 20.78 3.38
C PRO A 69 4.44 21.31 3.30
N PHE A 70 4.94 21.50 2.07
CA PHE A 70 6.25 22.07 1.83
C PHE A 70 6.17 23.54 1.47
N GLU A 71 7.22 24.28 1.78
CA GLU A 71 7.42 25.64 1.32
C GLU A 71 8.33 25.66 0.07
N PRO A 72 7.98 26.38 -1.00
CA PRO A 72 6.84 27.29 -1.12
C PRO A 72 5.51 26.60 -1.44
N GLN A 73 5.51 25.34 -1.88
CA GLN A 73 4.31 24.58 -2.27
C GLN A 73 4.58 23.08 -2.33
N GLY A 74 3.50 22.33 -2.47
CA GLY A 74 3.53 20.87 -2.54
C GLY A 74 3.23 20.21 -1.20
N VAL A 75 2.69 19.00 -1.26
CA VAL A 75 2.29 18.22 -0.09
C VAL A 75 2.72 16.77 -0.26
N THR A 76 3.20 16.18 0.80
CA THR A 76 3.33 14.72 0.93
C THR A 76 2.25 14.21 1.87
N GLY A 77 1.57 13.12 1.48
CA GLY A 77 0.61 12.41 2.30
C GLY A 77 0.95 10.93 2.39
N LEU A 78 0.86 10.38 3.59
CA LEU A 78 1.08 8.96 3.87
C LEU A 78 -0.09 8.43 4.69
N ALA A 79 -0.82 7.48 4.13
CA ALA A 79 -1.89 6.77 4.81
C ALA A 79 -1.42 5.38 5.20
N LEU A 80 -1.42 5.10 6.50
CA LEU A 80 -1.25 3.75 7.02
C LEU A 80 -2.60 3.04 6.97
N LEU A 81 -2.65 1.94 6.25
CA LEU A 81 -3.82 1.08 6.17
C LEU A 81 -3.57 -0.22 6.93
N ALA A 82 -4.62 -0.84 7.44
CA ALA A 82 -4.51 -2.19 8.01
C ALA A 82 -3.94 -3.18 6.99
N GLU A 83 -4.19 -2.96 5.71
CA GLU A 83 -3.80 -3.80 4.59
C GLU A 83 -2.50 -3.37 3.91
N SER A 84 -1.96 -2.21 4.17
CA SER A 84 -0.64 -1.66 3.83
C SER A 84 -0.62 -0.12 3.80
N HIS A 85 -0.61 0.57 2.63
CA HIS A 85 -0.48 2.03 2.60
C HIS A 85 -0.94 2.67 1.29
N ILE A 86 -1.19 4.00 1.38
CA ILE A 86 -1.27 4.91 0.23
C ILE A 86 -0.25 6.03 0.48
N SER A 87 0.55 6.36 -0.53
CA SER A 87 1.38 7.55 -0.51
C SER A 87 1.04 8.49 -1.66
N ILE A 88 1.18 9.78 -1.43
CA ILE A 88 1.06 10.81 -2.46
C ILE A 88 2.11 11.89 -2.27
N HIS A 89 2.69 12.34 -3.37
CA HIS A 89 3.59 13.48 -3.42
C HIS A 89 3.12 14.40 -4.53
N THR A 90 3.01 15.69 -4.24
CA THR A 90 2.48 16.65 -5.22
C THR A 90 3.48 17.73 -5.59
N TRP A 91 3.45 18.12 -6.86
CA TRP A 91 4.21 19.23 -7.44
C TRP A 91 3.24 20.17 -8.17
N PRO A 92 2.64 21.12 -7.44
CA PRO A 92 1.66 22.05 -8.02
C PRO A 92 2.19 22.81 -9.24
N GLU A 93 3.46 23.19 -9.21
CA GLU A 93 4.15 23.92 -10.29
C GLU A 93 4.23 23.14 -11.61
N SER A 94 4.17 21.83 -11.52
CA SER A 94 4.23 20.94 -12.69
C SER A 94 2.87 20.27 -12.99
N GLY A 95 1.85 20.53 -12.17
CA GLY A 95 0.57 19.85 -12.29
C GLY A 95 0.68 18.33 -12.08
N TYR A 96 1.66 17.88 -11.30
CA TYR A 96 2.05 16.49 -11.19
C TYR A 96 1.85 15.94 -9.78
N ALA A 97 1.37 14.70 -9.71
CA ALA A 97 1.35 13.91 -8.47
C ALA A 97 1.85 12.49 -8.71
N ALA A 98 2.73 12.04 -7.84
CA ALA A 98 3.17 10.67 -7.76
C ALA A 98 2.39 9.96 -6.66
N VAL A 99 1.73 8.85 -7.01
CA VAL A 99 0.87 8.09 -6.11
C VAL A 99 1.27 6.63 -6.11
N ASP A 100 1.19 6.03 -4.95
CA ASP A 100 1.48 4.63 -4.74
C ASP A 100 0.41 4.06 -3.80
N VAL A 101 -0.25 2.99 -4.26
CA VAL A 101 -1.28 2.30 -3.50
C VAL A 101 -0.91 0.83 -3.41
N PHE A 102 -0.57 0.39 -2.22
CA PHE A 102 -0.28 -1.01 -1.94
C PHE A 102 -1.29 -1.55 -0.95
N THR A 103 -2.00 -2.62 -1.32
CA THR A 103 -2.98 -3.26 -0.46
C THR A 103 -2.85 -4.78 -0.55
N CYS A 104 -3.18 -5.45 0.55
CA CYS A 104 -3.23 -6.91 0.64
C CYS A 104 -4.64 -7.37 0.95
N GLY A 105 -4.96 -8.59 0.56
CA GLY A 105 -6.25 -9.24 0.82
C GLY A 105 -7.23 -9.12 -0.35
N ASP A 106 -8.10 -10.12 -0.44
CA ASP A 106 -9.06 -10.27 -1.55
C ASP A 106 -10.17 -9.21 -1.54
N HIS A 107 -10.39 -8.58 -0.38
CA HIS A 107 -11.43 -7.56 -0.20
C HIS A 107 -11.01 -6.17 -0.67
N THR A 108 -9.74 -5.95 -0.99
CA THR A 108 -9.24 -4.63 -1.38
C THR A 108 -9.08 -4.50 -2.90
N MET A 109 -9.36 -3.30 -3.40
CA MET A 109 -9.25 -2.93 -4.81
C MET A 109 -8.45 -1.64 -4.96
N PRO A 110 -7.11 -1.70 -5.00
CA PRO A 110 -6.27 -0.51 -5.03
C PRO A 110 -6.49 0.36 -6.27
N GLU A 111 -6.95 -0.21 -7.38
CA GLU A 111 -7.28 0.54 -8.58
C GLU A 111 -8.43 1.54 -8.35
N ARG A 112 -9.36 1.24 -7.43
CA ARG A 112 -10.43 2.18 -7.05
C ARG A 112 -9.87 3.41 -6.34
N ALA A 113 -8.89 3.22 -5.46
CA ALA A 113 -8.20 4.35 -4.84
C ALA A 113 -7.50 5.22 -5.90
N CYS A 114 -6.86 4.61 -6.87
CA CYS A 114 -6.22 5.30 -7.98
C CYS A 114 -7.24 6.14 -8.79
N ALA A 115 -8.40 5.56 -9.11
CA ALA A 115 -9.47 6.25 -9.82
C ALA A 115 -10.02 7.45 -9.03
N VAL A 116 -10.25 7.29 -7.74
CA VAL A 116 -10.71 8.37 -6.85
C VAL A 116 -9.72 9.53 -6.82
N LEU A 117 -8.43 9.23 -6.68
CA LEU A 117 -7.38 10.27 -6.63
C LEU A 117 -7.22 10.97 -7.97
N SER A 118 -7.28 10.25 -9.08
CA SER A 118 -7.23 10.82 -10.42
C SER A 118 -8.37 11.81 -10.66
N GLU A 119 -9.59 11.44 -10.28
CA GLU A 119 -10.77 12.29 -10.41
C GLU A 119 -10.70 13.48 -9.45
N ALA A 120 -10.36 13.26 -8.18
CA ALA A 120 -10.26 14.31 -7.17
C ALA A 120 -9.25 15.39 -7.56
N LEU A 121 -8.11 15.02 -8.13
CA LEU A 121 -7.07 15.94 -8.56
C LEU A 121 -7.27 16.49 -9.98
N GLN A 122 -8.36 16.09 -10.65
CA GLN A 122 -8.68 16.51 -12.01
C GLN A 122 -7.55 16.25 -13.00
N SER A 123 -6.93 15.08 -12.90
CA SER A 123 -5.87 14.68 -13.82
C SER A 123 -6.43 14.47 -15.22
N LYS A 124 -5.80 15.09 -16.21
CA LYS A 124 -6.17 14.93 -17.62
C LYS A 124 -5.42 13.80 -18.31
N ARG A 125 -4.31 13.37 -17.73
CA ARG A 125 -3.50 12.27 -18.24
C ARG A 125 -2.90 11.49 -17.08
N GLN A 126 -2.89 10.16 -17.20
CA GLN A 126 -2.34 9.30 -16.16
C GLN A 126 -1.55 8.12 -16.75
N SER A 127 -0.66 7.59 -15.95
CA SER A 127 0.00 6.32 -16.19
C SER A 127 -0.18 5.44 -14.95
N LEU A 128 -0.79 4.28 -15.14
CA LEU A 128 -1.04 3.31 -14.07
C LEU A 128 -0.29 2.02 -14.39
N ARG A 129 0.53 1.59 -13.45
CA ARG A 129 1.15 0.26 -13.45
C ARG A 129 0.72 -0.47 -12.21
N SER A 130 0.36 -1.74 -12.35
CA SER A 130 0.03 -2.59 -11.22
C SER A 130 0.73 -3.94 -11.34
N PHE A 131 1.11 -4.49 -10.21
CA PHE A 131 1.76 -5.80 -10.12
C PHE A 131 1.43 -6.46 -8.78
N LEU A 132 1.51 -7.79 -8.79
CA LEU A 132 1.31 -8.59 -7.60
C LEU A 132 2.59 -8.69 -6.80
N ARG A 133 2.43 -8.71 -5.48
CA ARG A 133 3.50 -8.97 -4.53
C ARG A 133 3.07 -10.17 -3.70
N GLU A 134 3.82 -11.23 -3.81
CA GLU A 134 3.46 -12.54 -3.25
C GLU A 134 4.48 -12.97 -2.21
N THR A 135 4.00 -13.69 -1.19
CA THR A 135 4.90 -14.34 -0.25
C THR A 135 5.63 -15.51 -0.92
N PRO A 136 6.80 -15.93 -0.41
CA PRO A 136 7.51 -17.08 -0.98
C PRO A 136 6.69 -18.37 -1.05
N ALA A 137 5.73 -18.57 -0.16
CA ALA A 137 4.85 -19.73 -0.17
C ALA A 137 3.88 -19.70 -1.37
N ALA A 138 3.31 -18.53 -1.71
CA ALA A 138 2.44 -18.37 -2.86
C ALA A 138 3.19 -18.60 -4.17
N VAL A 139 4.40 -18.07 -4.31
CA VAL A 139 5.27 -18.28 -5.48
C VAL A 139 5.62 -19.76 -5.66
N ALA A 140 5.90 -20.48 -4.57
CA ALA A 140 6.25 -21.90 -4.63
C ALA A 140 5.09 -22.77 -5.12
N THR A 141 3.85 -22.35 -4.95
CA THR A 141 2.67 -23.08 -5.39
C THR A 141 2.47 -22.97 -6.91
N ASP A 142 2.80 -21.84 -7.51
CA ASP A 142 2.67 -21.61 -8.95
C ASP A 142 3.71 -22.40 -9.78
N GLN A 143 4.86 -22.72 -9.21
CA GLN A 143 5.91 -23.48 -9.88
C GLN A 143 5.64 -24.99 -9.98
N ARG A 144 4.56 -25.48 -9.40
CA ARG A 144 4.16 -26.91 -9.49
C ARG A 144 3.15 -27.17 -10.60
N GLN A 145 3.37 -26.65 -11.77
CA GLN A 145 2.66 -27.19 -12.93
C GLN A 145 3.29 -28.54 -13.32
N PRO A 146 2.50 -29.59 -13.51
CA PRO A 146 3.04 -30.89 -13.94
C PRO A 146 3.58 -30.72 -15.33
N THR A 147 4.85 -31.04 -15.49
CA THR A 147 5.41 -31.35 -16.81
C THR A 147 4.60 -32.50 -17.37
N GLY A 148 3.67 -32.17 -18.24
CA GLY A 148 2.88 -33.13 -18.98
C GLY A 148 3.80 -34.03 -19.78
N GLN A 149 3.61 -35.29 -19.56
CA GLN A 149 4.22 -36.38 -20.28
C GLN A 149 3.94 -36.24 -21.77
N SER A 150 5.03 -36.36 -22.54
CA SER A 150 4.96 -36.77 -23.92
C SER A 150 5.03 -38.29 -23.97
N CYS A 151 4.06 -38.92 -24.58
CA CYS A 151 4.22 -40.18 -25.29
C CYS A 151 4.32 -39.90 -26.75
#